data_e33ff04273abeb0692de969de8992a86
#
_entry.id   e33ff04273abeb0692de969de8992a86
#
_cell.length_a   1.000
_cell.length_b   1.000
_cell.length_c   1.000
_cell.angle_alpha   90.00
_cell.angle_beta   90.00
_cell.angle_gamma   90.00
#
_symmetry.space_group_name_H-M   'P 1'
#
loop_
_entity.id
_entity.type
_entity.pdbx_description
1 polymer ?
#
loop_
_entity_poly.entity_id
_entity_poly.type
_entity_poly.pdbx_seq_one_letter_code
_entity_poly.pdbx_strand_id
1 'polypeptide(L)'
;MRVKKSRFTRIVFLRTGQWLVHNLLSGSECILDDDEVAELNSANEREYDNLPQLLADFTEMGITVLEETDENACLELERKIALYSFATNEVGFVIAPTMDCNARCFYCYENDTRQACYMNKATQHEMVSYIKKTAKGKKKLYISWFGGEPLLCTELIKSVSLELISFCNDNGIEYESKLTTNGYYLNRFIDGLSKYKIKDAQITLDGFKEDYLKRKHYIGCDDAWEKVINNIFAASNAGNHITIRFNVDKNNIESIKQCIRYLIDDQRWNNEIAMYFYPLEPNCPDSYSNCMPFFDESEYEAIMNELYEFLYKCKYYDSREYALDFHKLSLPCYGATMGVLAVDYEGNLYQCQHLLCRKQYAIGNVFEGVPVTRELLQWYDGKVSPQCEDCEVLPLCQGGCVTKPRIGRDAYVCHMMKYRLKAVSYTHLTLPTI
;
A
#
# COMPACT_ATOMS: atom_id res chain seq x y z
N MET A 1 31.89 7.28 -26.95
CA MET A 1 31.04 7.28 -25.75
C MET A 1 30.87 5.83 -25.30
N ARG A 2 30.74 5.60 -24.01
CA ARG A 2 30.50 4.26 -23.46
C ARG A 2 29.14 4.21 -22.78
N VAL A 3 28.45 3.09 -22.97
CA VAL A 3 27.19 2.82 -22.31
C VAL A 3 27.28 1.51 -21.55
N LYS A 4 26.50 1.37 -20.50
CA LYS A 4 26.38 0.15 -19.71
C LYS A 4 24.91 -0.22 -19.55
N LYS A 5 24.61 -1.50 -19.40
CA LYS A 5 23.29 -1.93 -18.98
C LYS A 5 22.95 -1.28 -17.64
N SER A 6 21.79 -0.66 -17.52
CA SER A 6 21.31 -0.12 -16.23
C SER A 6 21.23 -1.25 -15.20
N ARG A 7 21.68 -0.99 -13.97
CA ARG A 7 21.58 -1.95 -12.85
C ARG A 7 20.14 -2.30 -12.49
N PHE A 8 19.19 -1.46 -12.88
CA PHE A 8 17.77 -1.66 -12.69
C PHE A 8 17.09 -2.38 -13.87
N THR A 9 17.86 -2.76 -14.90
CA THR A 9 17.35 -3.53 -16.04
C THR A 9 17.36 -5.01 -15.72
N ARG A 10 16.19 -5.62 -15.77
CA ARG A 10 15.96 -7.07 -15.63
C ARG A 10 15.72 -7.69 -16.99
N ILE A 11 16.21 -8.92 -17.15
CA ILE A 11 16.06 -9.71 -18.35
C ILE A 11 15.49 -11.07 -17.93
N VAL A 12 14.34 -11.44 -18.50
CA VAL A 12 13.63 -12.66 -18.13
C VAL A 12 13.28 -13.45 -19.40
N PHE A 13 13.67 -14.73 -19.45
CA PHE A 13 13.34 -15.62 -20.57
C PHE A 13 11.87 -16.04 -20.52
N LEU A 14 11.19 -15.86 -21.63
CA LEU A 14 9.77 -16.19 -21.77
C LEU A 14 9.56 -17.61 -22.30
N ARG A 15 8.44 -18.21 -21.99
CA ARG A 15 8.04 -19.51 -22.59
C ARG A 15 7.83 -19.45 -24.12
N THR A 16 7.66 -18.26 -24.68
CA THR A 16 7.60 -18.01 -26.12
C THR A 16 8.94 -18.18 -26.83
N GLY A 17 10.04 -18.35 -26.08
CA GLY A 17 11.39 -18.41 -26.64
C GLY A 17 12.03 -17.04 -26.87
N GLN A 18 11.46 -15.98 -26.30
CA GLN A 18 11.97 -14.60 -26.36
C GLN A 18 12.34 -14.09 -24.97
N TRP A 19 12.94 -12.91 -24.90
CA TRP A 19 13.31 -12.28 -23.66
C TRP A 19 12.48 -11.02 -23.40
N LEU A 20 11.89 -10.91 -22.21
CA LEU A 20 11.39 -9.63 -21.71
C LEU A 20 12.53 -8.88 -21.05
N VAL A 21 12.71 -7.64 -21.44
CA VAL A 21 13.60 -6.68 -20.78
C VAL A 21 12.74 -5.60 -20.15
N HIS A 22 12.91 -5.41 -18.85
CA HIS A 22 12.17 -4.41 -18.07
C HIS A 22 13.15 -3.60 -17.22
N ASN A 23 13.12 -2.29 -17.36
CA ASN A 23 13.88 -1.38 -16.49
C ASN A 23 12.99 -0.85 -15.37
N LEU A 24 13.34 -1.19 -14.13
CA LEU A 24 12.55 -0.83 -12.93
C LEU A 24 12.58 0.66 -12.59
N LEU A 25 13.58 1.40 -13.11
CA LEU A 25 13.70 2.84 -12.86
C LEU A 25 12.89 3.66 -13.86
N SER A 26 13.03 3.37 -15.16
CA SER A 26 12.27 4.06 -16.22
C SER A 26 10.85 3.52 -16.41
N GLY A 27 10.60 2.28 -16.01
CA GLY A 27 9.35 1.56 -16.31
C GLY A 27 9.26 1.07 -17.75
N SER A 28 10.33 1.18 -18.55
CA SER A 28 10.32 0.76 -19.96
C SER A 28 10.41 -0.75 -20.08
N GLU A 29 9.68 -1.29 -21.06
CA GLU A 29 9.65 -2.73 -21.38
C GLU A 29 9.82 -2.97 -22.87
N CYS A 30 10.51 -4.05 -23.24
CA CYS A 30 10.58 -4.53 -24.59
C CYS A 30 10.79 -6.06 -24.64
N ILE A 31 10.44 -6.65 -25.76
CA ILE A 31 10.69 -8.07 -26.06
C ILE A 31 11.88 -8.14 -27.02
N LEU A 32 12.88 -8.93 -26.68
CA LEU A 32 14.12 -9.08 -27.44
C LEU A 32 14.32 -10.54 -27.84
N ASP A 33 15.10 -10.75 -28.91
CA ASP A 33 15.67 -12.04 -29.29
C ASP A 33 17.04 -12.29 -28.63
N ASP A 34 17.65 -13.45 -28.90
CA ASP A 34 18.93 -13.84 -28.31
C ASP A 34 20.09 -12.91 -28.73
N ASP A 35 20.08 -12.43 -29.98
CA ASP A 35 21.15 -11.58 -30.51
C ASP A 35 21.07 -10.17 -29.91
N GLU A 36 19.86 -9.62 -29.78
CA GLU A 36 19.62 -8.32 -29.14
C GLU A 36 19.98 -8.32 -27.65
N VAL A 37 19.66 -9.40 -26.94
CA VAL A 37 20.08 -9.58 -25.54
C VAL A 37 21.58 -9.72 -25.40
N ALA A 38 22.24 -10.42 -26.33
CA ALA A 38 23.70 -10.53 -26.35
C ALA A 38 24.34 -9.15 -26.57
N GLU A 39 23.81 -8.32 -27.46
CA GLU A 39 24.27 -6.95 -27.69
C GLU A 39 24.06 -6.07 -26.44
N LEU A 40 22.90 -6.15 -25.81
CA LEU A 40 22.62 -5.45 -24.55
C LEU A 40 23.61 -5.83 -23.44
N ASN A 41 23.91 -7.11 -23.28
CA ASN A 41 24.82 -7.59 -22.25
C ASN A 41 26.29 -7.21 -22.52
N SER A 42 26.68 -7.02 -23.78
CA SER A 42 28.03 -6.59 -24.17
C SER A 42 28.18 -5.07 -24.36
N ALA A 43 27.16 -4.29 -24.08
CA ALA A 43 27.11 -2.85 -24.34
C ALA A 43 28.28 -2.07 -23.70
N ASN A 44 28.81 -2.51 -22.56
CA ASN A 44 29.93 -1.88 -21.85
C ASN A 44 31.33 -2.33 -22.32
N GLU A 45 31.40 -3.30 -23.21
CA GLU A 45 32.68 -3.86 -23.66
C GLU A 45 33.39 -3.00 -24.73
N ARG A 46 32.65 -2.04 -25.29
CA ARG A 46 33.11 -1.23 -26.44
C ARG A 46 32.96 0.26 -26.19
N GLU A 47 33.82 1.00 -26.85
CA GLU A 47 33.63 2.45 -27.01
C GLU A 47 33.07 2.72 -28.42
N TYR A 48 32.07 3.57 -28.49
CA TYR A 48 31.35 3.88 -29.72
C TYR A 48 31.62 5.33 -30.13
N ASP A 49 31.94 5.55 -31.39
CA ASP A 49 31.92 6.90 -31.98
C ASP A 49 30.47 7.40 -32.11
N ASN A 50 29.59 6.50 -32.59
CA ASN A 50 28.14 6.65 -32.60
C ASN A 50 27.51 5.34 -32.11
N LEU A 51 26.48 5.43 -31.27
CA LEU A 51 25.76 4.23 -30.80
C LEU A 51 25.05 3.57 -31.98
N PRO A 52 25.10 2.21 -32.09
CA PRO A 52 24.14 1.48 -32.92
C PRO A 52 22.70 1.84 -32.58
N GLN A 53 21.81 1.79 -33.56
CA GLN A 53 20.43 2.21 -33.36
C GLN A 53 19.77 1.48 -32.15
N LEU A 54 19.98 0.18 -32.02
CA LEU A 54 19.45 -0.61 -30.92
C LEU A 54 19.91 -0.08 -29.54
N LEU A 55 21.20 0.22 -29.38
CA LEU A 55 21.73 0.75 -28.11
C LEU A 55 21.31 2.21 -27.88
N ALA A 56 21.08 2.97 -28.93
CA ALA A 56 20.52 4.31 -28.83
C ALA A 56 19.07 4.27 -28.31
N ASP A 57 18.26 3.37 -28.86
CA ASP A 57 16.88 3.12 -28.42
C ASP A 57 16.85 2.63 -26.95
N PHE A 58 17.74 1.70 -26.59
CA PHE A 58 17.87 1.24 -25.20
C PHE A 58 18.28 2.37 -24.24
N THR A 59 19.10 3.31 -24.69
CA THR A 59 19.51 4.46 -23.88
C THR A 59 18.35 5.44 -23.69
N GLU A 60 17.56 5.69 -24.73
CA GLU A 60 16.33 6.48 -24.65
C GLU A 60 15.30 5.83 -23.70
N MET A 61 15.18 4.52 -23.73
CA MET A 61 14.33 3.75 -22.81
C MET A 61 14.88 3.65 -21.39
N GLY A 62 16.13 4.04 -21.11
CA GLY A 62 16.80 3.87 -19.83
C GLY A 62 17.23 2.42 -19.53
N ILE A 63 17.13 1.51 -20.50
CA ILE A 63 17.59 0.11 -20.41
C ILE A 63 19.11 0.08 -20.36
N THR A 64 19.79 0.94 -21.13
CA THR A 64 21.21 1.28 -20.97
C THR A 64 21.35 2.73 -20.51
N VAL A 65 22.48 3.05 -19.88
CA VAL A 65 22.86 4.39 -19.42
C VAL A 65 24.29 4.68 -19.79
N LEU A 66 24.70 5.96 -19.80
CA LEU A 66 26.10 6.32 -19.96
C LEU A 66 26.93 5.72 -18.82
N GLU A 67 28.18 5.31 -19.11
CA GLU A 67 29.02 4.63 -18.13
C GLU A 67 29.23 5.44 -16.85
N GLU A 68 29.35 6.76 -16.97
CA GLU A 68 29.54 7.71 -15.87
C GLU A 68 28.26 7.97 -15.06
N THR A 69 27.09 7.47 -15.47
CA THR A 69 25.84 7.71 -14.77
C THR A 69 25.83 7.05 -13.39
N ASP A 70 25.67 7.86 -12.36
CA ASP A 70 25.36 7.43 -11.01
C ASP A 70 23.83 7.25 -10.87
N GLU A 71 23.36 6.04 -11.09
CA GLU A 71 21.93 5.70 -11.05
C GLU A 71 21.32 5.83 -9.64
N ASN A 72 22.15 5.69 -8.58
CA ASN A 72 21.69 5.92 -7.21
C ASN A 72 21.42 7.39 -6.96
N ALA A 73 22.33 8.27 -7.42
CA ALA A 73 22.12 9.71 -7.33
C ALA A 73 20.90 10.17 -8.13
N CYS A 74 20.68 9.60 -9.32
CA CYS A 74 19.48 9.88 -10.13
C CYS A 74 18.20 9.49 -9.36
N LEU A 75 18.15 8.28 -8.80
CA LEU A 75 17.00 7.81 -8.03
C LEU A 75 16.78 8.63 -6.76
N GLU A 76 17.85 9.01 -6.05
CA GLU A 76 17.75 9.88 -4.86
C GLU A 76 17.20 11.26 -5.22
N LEU A 77 17.65 11.85 -6.33
CA LEU A 77 17.14 13.13 -6.80
C LEU A 77 15.65 13.07 -7.15
N GLU A 78 15.24 12.08 -7.92
CA GLU A 78 13.84 11.89 -8.28
C GLU A 78 12.96 11.71 -7.04
N ARG A 79 13.43 10.92 -6.07
CA ARG A 79 12.73 10.70 -4.80
C ARG A 79 12.57 12.01 -4.01
N LYS A 80 13.62 12.81 -3.91
CA LYS A 80 13.55 14.13 -3.26
C LYS A 80 12.58 15.06 -3.95
N ILE A 81 12.59 15.10 -5.30
CA ILE A 81 11.64 15.88 -6.08
C ILE A 81 10.20 15.41 -5.83
N ALA A 82 9.94 14.11 -5.82
CA ALA A 82 8.62 13.56 -5.58
C ALA A 82 8.11 13.91 -4.17
N LEU A 83 8.95 13.75 -3.13
CA LEU A 83 8.61 14.11 -1.75
C LEU A 83 8.31 15.60 -1.59
N TYR A 84 9.12 16.45 -2.21
CA TYR A 84 8.91 17.89 -2.19
C TYR A 84 7.62 18.29 -2.94
N SER A 85 7.40 17.74 -4.12
CA SER A 85 6.20 17.99 -4.91
C SER A 85 4.93 17.59 -4.16
N PHE A 86 4.94 16.41 -3.52
CA PHE A 86 3.82 15.98 -2.69
C PHE A 86 3.58 16.95 -1.53
N ALA A 87 4.60 17.24 -0.74
CA ALA A 87 4.48 18.12 0.44
C ALA A 87 4.01 19.55 0.09
N THR A 88 4.31 20.03 -1.12
CA THR A 88 3.86 21.36 -1.57
C THR A 88 2.44 21.38 -2.12
N ASN A 89 2.02 20.32 -2.80
CA ASN A 89 0.74 20.27 -3.52
C ASN A 89 -0.38 19.52 -2.77
N GLU A 90 -0.02 18.55 -1.93
CA GLU A 90 -0.98 17.63 -1.35
C GLU A 90 -0.82 17.55 0.17
N VAL A 91 -1.89 17.13 0.84
CA VAL A 91 -1.89 16.82 2.27
C VAL A 91 -2.85 15.69 2.56
N GLY A 92 -2.51 14.84 3.52
CA GLY A 92 -3.32 13.71 3.91
C GLY A 92 -3.40 13.50 5.42
N PHE A 93 -4.50 12.94 5.88
CA PHE A 93 -4.68 12.56 7.27
C PHE A 93 -5.28 11.17 7.38
N VAL A 94 -4.63 10.33 8.20
CA VAL A 94 -5.19 9.05 8.64
C VAL A 94 -5.86 9.30 9.99
N ILE A 95 -7.17 9.25 10.06
CA ILE A 95 -7.93 9.62 11.26
C ILE A 95 -8.46 8.37 11.93
N ALA A 96 -8.08 8.16 13.20
CA ALA A 96 -8.61 7.14 14.08
C ALA A 96 -9.57 7.79 15.10
N PRO A 97 -10.88 7.86 14.80
CA PRO A 97 -11.85 8.50 15.69
C PRO A 97 -12.08 7.71 16.98
N THR A 98 -11.67 6.44 16.98
CA THR A 98 -11.72 5.54 18.12
C THR A 98 -10.71 4.42 17.98
N MET A 99 -10.26 3.86 19.11
CA MET A 99 -9.52 2.60 19.19
C MET A 99 -10.41 1.44 19.63
N ASP A 100 -11.71 1.68 19.85
CA ASP A 100 -12.66 0.59 20.09
C ASP A 100 -12.94 -0.18 18.80
N CYS A 101 -13.19 -1.48 18.97
CA CYS A 101 -13.48 -2.37 17.86
C CYS A 101 -14.39 -3.50 18.33
N ASN A 102 -15.35 -3.91 17.51
CA ASN A 102 -16.20 -5.08 17.78
C ASN A 102 -15.54 -6.42 17.42
N ALA A 103 -14.28 -6.42 16.94
CA ALA A 103 -13.48 -7.61 16.68
C ALA A 103 -12.24 -7.69 17.58
N ARG A 104 -11.70 -8.91 17.74
CA ARG A 104 -10.51 -9.22 18.54
C ARG A 104 -9.54 -10.07 17.73
N CYS A 105 -9.17 -9.55 16.54
CA CYS A 105 -8.25 -10.25 15.63
C CYS A 105 -6.95 -10.57 16.37
N PHE A 106 -6.52 -11.83 16.33
CA PHE A 106 -5.33 -12.27 17.08
C PHE A 106 -4.03 -11.61 16.62
N TYR A 107 -3.99 -11.14 15.37
CA TYR A 107 -2.83 -10.48 14.75
C TYR A 107 -2.90 -8.95 14.80
N CYS A 108 -3.90 -8.36 15.45
CA CYS A 108 -4.09 -6.92 15.40
C CYS A 108 -2.95 -6.18 16.11
N TYR A 109 -2.25 -5.33 15.38
CA TYR A 109 -1.15 -4.56 15.94
C TYR A 109 -1.61 -3.43 16.88
N GLU A 110 -2.91 -3.17 16.95
CA GLU A 110 -3.54 -2.20 17.87
C GLU A 110 -4.01 -2.87 19.18
N ASN A 111 -3.72 -4.16 19.40
CA ASN A 111 -4.19 -4.87 20.60
C ASN A 111 -3.72 -4.24 21.91
N ASP A 112 -2.51 -3.69 21.93
CA ASP A 112 -1.91 -3.02 23.09
C ASP A 112 -2.43 -1.59 23.32
N THR A 113 -3.00 -0.96 22.28
CA THR A 113 -3.57 0.39 22.34
C THR A 113 -5.09 0.41 22.31
N ARG A 114 -5.72 -0.77 22.16
CA ARG A 114 -7.18 -0.88 22.08
C ARG A 114 -7.84 -0.48 23.38
N GLN A 115 -8.80 0.43 23.28
CA GLN A 115 -9.63 0.86 24.41
C GLN A 115 -10.93 1.48 23.88
N ALA A 116 -11.99 1.44 24.70
CA ALA A 116 -13.29 2.02 24.38
C ALA A 116 -13.25 3.56 24.56
N CYS A 117 -12.42 4.21 23.78
CA CYS A 117 -12.26 5.67 23.77
C CYS A 117 -12.63 6.24 22.42
N TYR A 118 -13.28 7.38 22.42
CA TYR A 118 -13.85 8.05 21.26
C TYR A 118 -13.43 9.51 21.23
N MET A 119 -13.19 10.05 20.03
CA MET A 119 -12.86 11.46 19.85
C MET A 119 -14.02 12.34 20.31
N ASN A 120 -13.75 13.22 21.26
CA ASN A 120 -14.75 14.16 21.77
C ASN A 120 -14.95 15.34 20.82
N LYS A 121 -16.01 16.12 21.03
CA LYS A 121 -16.38 17.25 20.16
C LYS A 121 -15.34 18.36 20.08
N ALA A 122 -14.61 18.64 21.18
CA ALA A 122 -13.55 19.64 21.19
C ALA A 122 -12.38 19.19 20.33
N THR A 123 -11.92 17.96 20.50
CA THR A 123 -10.86 17.36 19.68
C THR A 123 -11.29 17.28 18.20
N GLN A 124 -12.54 16.89 17.91
CA GLN A 124 -13.06 16.88 16.55
C GLN A 124 -12.98 18.28 15.89
N HIS A 125 -13.39 19.32 16.62
CA HIS A 125 -13.36 20.71 16.15
C HIS A 125 -11.92 21.18 15.85
N GLU A 126 -11.01 20.98 16.78
CA GLU A 126 -9.62 21.36 16.59
C GLU A 126 -8.92 20.56 15.50
N MET A 127 -9.20 19.28 15.38
CA MET A 127 -8.71 18.45 14.28
C MET A 127 -9.16 19.01 12.92
N VAL A 128 -10.44 19.33 12.76
CA VAL A 128 -10.95 19.92 11.51
C VAL A 128 -10.31 21.27 11.23
N SER A 129 -10.17 22.12 12.26
CA SER A 129 -9.47 23.40 12.16
C SER A 129 -8.02 23.23 11.71
N TYR A 130 -7.29 22.30 12.32
CA TYR A 130 -5.91 21.96 11.98
C TYR A 130 -5.80 21.47 10.52
N ILE A 131 -6.70 20.54 10.10
CA ILE A 131 -6.75 20.01 8.72
C ILE A 131 -6.96 21.17 7.72
N LYS A 132 -7.97 22.02 7.94
CA LYS A 132 -8.25 23.17 7.07
C LYS A 132 -7.06 24.13 6.96
N LYS A 133 -6.42 24.43 8.10
CA LYS A 133 -5.23 25.29 8.13
C LYS A 133 -4.09 24.69 7.30
N THR A 134 -3.85 23.38 7.42
CA THR A 134 -2.77 22.68 6.72
C THR A 134 -3.08 22.49 5.23
N ALA A 135 -4.36 22.30 4.86
CA ALA A 135 -4.80 22.11 3.48
C ALA A 135 -4.90 23.42 2.68
N LYS A 136 -4.88 24.57 3.35
CA LYS A 136 -4.99 25.86 2.66
C LYS A 136 -3.84 26.06 1.67
N GLY A 137 -4.17 26.33 0.41
CA GLY A 137 -3.20 26.51 -0.68
C GLY A 137 -2.66 25.21 -1.28
N LYS A 138 -3.16 24.05 -0.83
CA LYS A 138 -2.88 22.76 -1.46
C LYS A 138 -3.83 22.50 -2.62
N LYS A 139 -3.45 21.56 -3.51
CA LYS A 139 -4.29 21.12 -4.62
C LYS A 139 -5.20 19.97 -4.23
N LYS A 140 -4.78 19.15 -3.25
CA LYS A 140 -5.52 17.94 -2.86
C LYS A 140 -5.43 17.66 -1.36
N LEU A 141 -6.56 17.21 -0.80
CA LEU A 141 -6.71 16.73 0.58
C LEU A 141 -7.17 15.28 0.57
N TYR A 142 -6.40 14.40 1.18
CA TYR A 142 -6.73 12.98 1.38
C TYR A 142 -7.12 12.73 2.84
N ILE A 143 -8.22 12.00 3.04
CA ILE A 143 -8.63 11.50 4.36
C ILE A 143 -8.71 9.97 4.31
N SER A 144 -8.06 9.31 5.26
CA SER A 144 -8.18 7.86 5.46
C SER A 144 -8.82 7.60 6.82
N TRP A 145 -10.03 7.07 6.81
CA TRP A 145 -10.72 6.66 8.03
C TRP A 145 -10.18 5.31 8.50
N PHE A 146 -9.70 5.27 9.73
CA PHE A 146 -8.93 4.17 10.30
C PHE A 146 -9.19 4.01 11.80
N GLY A 147 -8.36 3.20 12.51
CA GLY A 147 -8.42 2.95 13.95
C GLY A 147 -8.97 1.56 14.27
N GLY A 148 -9.54 1.35 15.43
CA GLY A 148 -10.14 0.06 15.81
C GLY A 148 -11.22 -0.36 14.83
N GLU A 149 -12.42 0.21 14.94
CA GLU A 149 -13.46 0.13 13.90
C GLU A 149 -14.07 1.52 13.68
N PRO A 150 -13.71 2.21 12.60
CA PRO A 150 -14.14 3.59 12.37
C PRO A 150 -15.66 3.72 12.21
N LEU A 151 -16.36 2.69 11.73
CA LEU A 151 -17.83 2.73 11.59
C LEU A 151 -18.60 2.66 12.91
N LEU A 152 -17.93 2.54 14.06
CA LEU A 152 -18.51 2.86 15.36
C LEU A 152 -18.77 4.37 15.53
N CYS A 153 -18.07 5.21 14.73
CA CYS A 153 -18.13 6.66 14.76
C CYS A 153 -18.76 7.27 13.49
N THR A 154 -19.79 6.65 12.92
CA THR A 154 -20.40 7.09 11.65
C THR A 154 -20.84 8.54 11.64
N GLU A 155 -21.41 9.05 12.74
CA GLU A 155 -21.85 10.45 12.83
C GLU A 155 -20.67 11.45 12.82
N LEU A 156 -19.54 11.08 13.42
CA LEU A 156 -18.32 11.87 13.33
C LEU A 156 -17.79 11.87 11.89
N ILE A 157 -17.70 10.70 11.26
CA ILE A 157 -17.26 10.58 9.86
C ILE A 157 -18.13 11.46 8.95
N LYS A 158 -19.46 11.39 9.08
CA LYS A 158 -20.41 12.21 8.31
C LYS A 158 -20.15 13.71 8.50
N SER A 159 -20.11 14.16 9.76
CA SER A 159 -19.97 15.59 10.07
C SER A 159 -18.64 16.16 9.60
N VAL A 160 -17.53 15.46 9.85
CA VAL A 160 -16.20 15.90 9.44
C VAL A 160 -16.05 15.88 7.92
N SER A 161 -16.52 14.81 7.26
CA SER A 161 -16.45 14.72 5.80
C SER A 161 -17.22 15.86 5.13
N LEU A 162 -18.44 16.16 5.56
CA LEU A 162 -19.25 17.26 4.99
C LEU A 162 -18.56 18.61 5.16
N GLU A 163 -17.99 18.86 6.33
CA GLU A 163 -17.31 20.11 6.63
C GLU A 163 -16.02 20.28 5.81
N LEU A 164 -15.24 19.20 5.65
CA LEU A 164 -14.02 19.23 4.82
C LEU A 164 -14.34 19.31 3.33
N ILE A 165 -15.38 18.61 2.85
CA ILE A 165 -15.82 18.69 1.46
C ILE A 165 -16.25 20.13 1.11
N SER A 166 -17.06 20.77 1.99
CA SER A 166 -17.47 22.17 1.79
C SER A 166 -16.24 23.09 1.73
N PHE A 167 -15.33 22.98 2.71
CA PHE A 167 -14.10 23.77 2.72
C PHE A 167 -13.25 23.55 1.46
N CYS A 168 -13.11 22.32 0.99
CA CYS A 168 -12.34 22.03 -0.22
C CYS A 168 -12.99 22.63 -1.47
N ASN A 169 -14.31 22.54 -1.61
CA ASN A 169 -15.04 23.15 -2.72
C ASN A 169 -14.87 24.67 -2.74
N ASP A 170 -14.98 25.34 -1.57
CA ASP A 170 -14.83 26.78 -1.44
C ASP A 170 -13.43 27.28 -1.75
N ASN A 171 -12.41 26.41 -1.65
CA ASN A 171 -11.00 26.76 -1.86
C ASN A 171 -10.38 26.13 -3.13
N GLY A 172 -11.16 25.45 -3.98
CA GLY A 172 -10.68 24.80 -5.19
C GLY A 172 -9.73 23.64 -4.92
N ILE A 173 -9.90 22.94 -3.80
CA ILE A 173 -9.10 21.78 -3.38
C ILE A 173 -9.83 20.50 -3.75
N GLU A 174 -9.16 19.55 -4.38
CA GLU A 174 -9.71 18.21 -4.59
C GLU A 174 -9.78 17.48 -3.25
N TYR A 175 -10.96 16.93 -2.91
CA TYR A 175 -11.13 16.09 -1.71
C TYR A 175 -11.30 14.63 -2.10
N GLU A 176 -10.56 13.76 -1.47
CA GLU A 176 -10.67 12.30 -1.61
C GLU A 176 -10.59 11.63 -0.25
N SER A 177 -11.36 10.56 -0.06
CA SER A 177 -11.24 9.76 1.15
C SER A 177 -11.27 8.27 0.90
N LYS A 178 -10.75 7.51 1.87
CA LYS A 178 -10.75 6.04 1.95
C LYS A 178 -11.22 5.58 3.31
N LEU A 179 -11.69 4.34 3.39
CA LEU A 179 -12.16 3.71 4.62
C LEU A 179 -11.50 2.33 4.78
N THR A 180 -10.91 2.07 5.95
CA THR A 180 -10.50 0.72 6.35
C THR A 180 -11.42 0.25 7.46
N THR A 181 -12.15 -0.84 7.25
CA THR A 181 -13.16 -1.36 8.18
C THR A 181 -13.14 -2.89 8.23
N ASN A 182 -13.64 -3.46 9.31
CA ASN A 182 -13.93 -4.89 9.36
C ASN A 182 -15.22 -5.29 8.60
N GLY A 183 -15.96 -4.32 8.08
CA GLY A 183 -17.12 -4.49 7.23
C GLY A 183 -18.44 -4.79 7.96
N TYR A 184 -18.43 -5.07 9.27
CA TYR A 184 -19.63 -5.48 9.99
C TYR A 184 -20.73 -4.39 10.03
N TYR A 185 -20.34 -3.14 10.20
CA TYR A 185 -21.27 -2.00 10.25
C TYR A 185 -21.46 -1.29 8.92
N LEU A 186 -20.89 -1.80 7.83
CA LEU A 186 -20.92 -1.11 6.53
C LEU A 186 -22.34 -0.89 6.00
N ASN A 187 -23.28 -1.80 6.30
CA ASN A 187 -24.70 -1.65 5.93
C ASN A 187 -25.33 -0.33 6.40
N ARG A 188 -24.81 0.27 7.46
CA ARG A 188 -25.31 1.55 8.01
C ARG A 188 -24.69 2.76 7.29
N PHE A 189 -23.76 2.52 6.37
CA PHE A 189 -22.96 3.57 5.77
C PHE A 189 -22.77 3.44 4.24
N ILE A 190 -23.47 2.51 3.57
CA ILE A 190 -23.31 2.28 2.12
C ILE A 190 -23.57 3.56 1.32
N ASP A 191 -24.70 4.25 1.55
CA ASP A 191 -25.02 5.51 0.88
C ASP A 191 -24.00 6.63 1.22
N GLY A 192 -23.33 6.50 2.36
CA GLY A 192 -22.28 7.42 2.81
C GLY A 192 -20.99 7.29 2.02
N LEU A 193 -20.67 6.13 1.44
CA LEU A 193 -19.44 5.92 0.71
C LEU A 193 -19.32 6.93 -0.44
N SER A 194 -20.28 6.95 -1.34
CA SER A 194 -20.31 7.91 -2.45
C SER A 194 -20.53 9.35 -1.95
N LYS A 195 -21.48 9.57 -1.03
CA LYS A 195 -21.84 10.90 -0.52
C LYS A 195 -20.66 11.64 0.12
N TYR A 196 -19.79 10.92 0.83
CA TYR A 196 -18.63 11.49 1.51
C TYR A 196 -17.34 11.27 0.74
N LYS A 197 -17.43 10.97 -0.57
CA LYS A 197 -16.31 10.77 -1.50
C LYS A 197 -15.31 9.74 -1.01
N ILE A 198 -15.77 8.67 -0.38
CA ILE A 198 -14.98 7.50 -0.04
C ILE A 198 -14.83 6.67 -1.31
N LYS A 199 -13.68 6.79 -1.96
CA LYS A 199 -13.41 6.15 -3.26
C LYS A 199 -13.13 4.66 -3.13
N ASP A 200 -12.70 4.21 -1.96
CA ASP A 200 -12.37 2.81 -1.70
C ASP A 200 -12.67 2.46 -0.25
N ALA A 201 -13.41 1.37 -0.05
CA ALA A 201 -13.62 0.77 1.27
C ALA A 201 -12.86 -0.56 1.36
N GLN A 202 -11.75 -0.56 2.10
CA GLN A 202 -10.98 -1.76 2.33
C GLN A 202 -11.57 -2.59 3.46
N ILE A 203 -11.88 -3.85 3.14
CA ILE A 203 -12.42 -4.84 4.09
C ILE A 203 -11.46 -6.02 4.19
N THR A 204 -11.16 -6.48 5.40
CA THR A 204 -10.26 -7.61 5.60
C THR A 204 -11.03 -8.92 5.75
N LEU A 205 -10.76 -9.89 4.86
CA LEU A 205 -11.20 -11.27 4.96
C LEU A 205 -9.97 -12.18 5.09
N ASP A 206 -9.92 -13.02 6.13
CA ASP A 206 -8.72 -13.80 6.44
C ASP A 206 -8.91 -15.31 6.18
N GLY A 207 -9.92 -15.67 5.38
CA GLY A 207 -10.27 -17.03 5.02
C GLY A 207 -11.77 -17.24 4.91
N PHE A 208 -12.19 -18.49 4.75
CA PHE A 208 -13.60 -18.88 4.68
C PHE A 208 -14.24 -18.91 6.08
N LYS A 209 -15.54 -18.98 6.15
CA LYS A 209 -16.42 -18.73 7.29
C LYS A 209 -15.85 -19.12 8.67
N GLU A 210 -15.47 -20.37 8.87
CA GLU A 210 -15.01 -20.85 10.18
C GLU A 210 -13.69 -20.22 10.61
N ASP A 211 -12.70 -20.21 9.70
CA ASP A 211 -11.41 -19.58 9.94
C ASP A 211 -11.55 -18.08 10.11
N TYR A 212 -12.36 -17.43 9.26
CA TYR A 212 -12.64 -16.01 9.37
C TYR A 212 -13.18 -15.66 10.75
N LEU A 213 -14.23 -16.34 11.24
CA LEU A 213 -14.83 -16.09 12.54
C LEU A 213 -13.85 -16.32 13.69
N LYS A 214 -13.06 -17.42 13.61
CA LYS A 214 -12.01 -17.71 14.59
C LYS A 214 -10.92 -16.64 14.62
N ARG A 215 -10.47 -16.18 13.46
CA ARG A 215 -9.37 -15.21 13.32
C ARG A 215 -9.79 -13.80 13.72
N LYS A 216 -11.01 -13.39 13.36
CA LYS A 216 -11.56 -12.06 13.69
C LYS A 216 -12.09 -12.00 15.13
N HIS A 217 -12.64 -13.06 15.63
CA HIS A 217 -13.22 -13.15 16.97
C HIS A 217 -14.11 -11.95 17.29
N TYR A 218 -15.26 -11.86 16.63
CA TYR A 218 -16.24 -10.79 16.85
C TYR A 218 -16.92 -10.91 18.21
N ILE A 219 -17.13 -9.80 18.90
CA ILE A 219 -17.77 -9.75 20.20
C ILE A 219 -19.25 -9.40 20.03
N GLY A 220 -20.12 -10.34 20.43
CA GLY A 220 -21.58 -10.14 20.36
C GLY A 220 -22.11 -10.01 18.93
N CYS A 221 -21.45 -10.62 17.94
CA CYS A 221 -21.78 -10.53 16.52
C CYS A 221 -21.78 -11.93 15.90
N ASP A 222 -22.77 -12.77 16.26
CA ASP A 222 -22.83 -14.18 15.83
C ASP A 222 -23.10 -14.32 14.31
N ASP A 223 -23.64 -13.27 13.67
CA ASP A 223 -23.93 -13.19 12.24
C ASP A 223 -22.80 -12.55 11.41
N ALA A 224 -21.59 -12.41 11.97
CA ALA A 224 -20.56 -11.58 11.37
C ALA A 224 -20.15 -12.01 9.96
N TRP A 225 -20.04 -13.31 9.68
CA TRP A 225 -19.68 -13.79 8.34
C TRP A 225 -20.73 -13.38 7.30
N GLU A 226 -21.98 -13.78 7.51
CA GLU A 226 -23.08 -13.53 6.60
C GLU A 226 -23.28 -12.03 6.39
N LYS A 227 -23.19 -11.27 7.46
CA LYS A 227 -23.37 -9.82 7.43
C LYS A 227 -22.27 -9.10 6.67
N VAL A 228 -21.00 -9.47 6.90
CA VAL A 228 -19.87 -8.84 6.18
C VAL A 228 -19.91 -9.19 4.69
N ILE A 229 -20.18 -10.44 4.32
CA ILE A 229 -20.31 -10.85 2.93
C ILE A 229 -21.48 -10.09 2.25
N ASN A 230 -22.65 -10.04 2.90
CA ASN A 230 -23.77 -9.29 2.35
C ASN A 230 -23.48 -7.78 2.21
N ASN A 231 -22.74 -7.21 3.15
CA ASN A 231 -22.35 -5.81 3.11
C ASN A 231 -21.37 -5.51 1.95
N ILE A 232 -20.43 -6.41 1.68
CA ILE A 232 -19.51 -6.31 0.52
C ILE A 232 -20.32 -6.24 -0.76
N PHE A 233 -21.21 -7.21 -1.00
CA PHE A 233 -22.02 -7.24 -2.22
C PHE A 233 -23.04 -6.09 -2.29
N ALA A 234 -23.66 -5.72 -1.19
CA ALA A 234 -24.59 -4.57 -1.18
C ALA A 234 -23.88 -3.26 -1.52
N ALA A 235 -22.66 -3.05 -1.00
CA ALA A 235 -21.91 -1.84 -1.28
C ALA A 235 -21.39 -1.83 -2.73
N SER A 236 -20.88 -2.93 -3.25
CA SER A 236 -20.40 -3.03 -4.64
C SER A 236 -21.55 -2.89 -5.64
N ASN A 237 -22.71 -3.51 -5.39
CA ASN A 237 -23.90 -3.36 -6.24
C ASN A 237 -24.50 -1.93 -6.21
N ALA A 238 -24.19 -1.15 -5.18
CA ALA A 238 -24.48 0.28 -5.14
C ALA A 238 -23.44 1.15 -5.89
N GLY A 239 -22.50 0.53 -6.61
CA GLY A 239 -21.47 1.22 -7.40
C GLY A 239 -20.31 1.75 -6.57
N ASN A 240 -20.09 1.24 -5.35
CA ASN A 240 -18.94 1.61 -4.55
C ASN A 240 -17.79 0.60 -4.75
N HIS A 241 -16.56 1.12 -4.85
CA HIS A 241 -15.38 0.28 -4.95
C HIS A 241 -15.03 -0.34 -3.59
N ILE A 242 -14.88 -1.66 -3.58
CA ILE A 242 -14.56 -2.47 -2.39
C ILE A 242 -13.25 -3.20 -2.62
N THR A 243 -12.27 -2.96 -1.76
CA THR A 243 -11.01 -3.70 -1.79
C THR A 243 -10.99 -4.75 -0.67
N ILE A 244 -10.98 -6.03 -1.03
CA ILE A 244 -10.82 -7.13 -0.08
C ILE A 244 -9.33 -7.37 0.13
N ARG A 245 -8.88 -7.21 1.38
CA ARG A 245 -7.54 -7.56 1.81
C ARG A 245 -7.56 -8.93 2.48
N PHE A 246 -6.75 -9.85 2.01
CA PHE A 246 -6.46 -11.11 2.69
C PHE A 246 -5.14 -10.99 3.45
N ASN A 247 -5.19 -11.07 4.79
CA ASN A 247 -3.98 -11.24 5.58
C ASN A 247 -3.59 -12.72 5.57
N VAL A 248 -2.44 -13.02 5.00
CA VAL A 248 -1.99 -14.38 4.70
C VAL A 248 -0.95 -14.83 5.70
N ASP A 249 -1.10 -16.03 6.24
CA ASP A 249 -0.09 -16.77 7.00
C ASP A 249 -0.09 -18.25 6.61
N LYS A 250 0.81 -19.06 7.21
CA LYS A 250 0.97 -20.48 6.89
C LYS A 250 -0.29 -21.33 7.11
N ASN A 251 -1.25 -20.86 7.91
CA ASN A 251 -2.38 -21.64 8.37
C ASN A 251 -3.70 -21.33 7.63
N ASN A 252 -3.75 -20.30 6.76
CA ASN A 252 -5.03 -19.90 6.16
C ASN A 252 -5.06 -19.91 4.62
N ILE A 253 -4.05 -20.41 3.96
CA ILE A 253 -3.92 -20.39 2.49
C ILE A 253 -5.12 -21.08 1.82
N GLU A 254 -5.41 -22.33 2.20
CA GLU A 254 -6.53 -23.09 1.62
C GLU A 254 -7.89 -22.47 1.96
N SER A 255 -8.04 -21.94 3.16
CA SER A 255 -9.25 -21.24 3.57
C SER A 255 -9.46 -19.93 2.77
N ILE A 256 -8.39 -19.20 2.44
CA ILE A 256 -8.42 -18.03 1.54
C ILE A 256 -8.88 -18.46 0.14
N LYS A 257 -8.31 -19.53 -0.43
CA LYS A 257 -8.73 -20.02 -1.75
C LYS A 257 -10.20 -20.44 -1.77
N GLN A 258 -10.68 -21.07 -0.70
CA GLN A 258 -12.09 -21.41 -0.56
C GLN A 258 -12.97 -20.16 -0.49
N CYS A 259 -12.53 -19.12 0.26
CA CYS A 259 -13.22 -17.84 0.33
C CYS A 259 -13.29 -17.15 -1.03
N ILE A 260 -12.20 -17.13 -1.78
CA ILE A 260 -12.14 -16.53 -3.13
C ILE A 260 -13.13 -17.22 -4.07
N ARG A 261 -13.14 -18.57 -4.12
CA ARG A 261 -14.13 -19.30 -4.94
C ARG A 261 -15.55 -18.94 -4.56
N TYR A 262 -15.85 -18.96 -3.26
CA TYR A 262 -17.18 -18.59 -2.75
C TYR A 262 -17.62 -17.19 -3.17
N LEU A 263 -16.70 -16.22 -3.18
CA LEU A 263 -16.99 -14.84 -3.59
C LEU A 263 -17.20 -14.73 -5.12
N ILE A 264 -16.32 -15.34 -5.92
CA ILE A 264 -16.36 -15.24 -7.38
C ILE A 264 -17.55 -16.03 -7.96
N ASP A 265 -17.92 -17.16 -7.36
CA ASP A 265 -19.04 -17.97 -7.80
C ASP A 265 -20.40 -17.38 -7.41
N ASP A 266 -20.44 -16.36 -6.55
CA ASP A 266 -21.68 -15.67 -6.17
C ASP A 266 -22.19 -14.81 -7.32
N GLN A 267 -23.48 -14.93 -7.63
CA GLN A 267 -24.13 -14.15 -8.72
C GLN A 267 -24.05 -12.61 -8.52
N ARG A 268 -23.77 -12.15 -7.30
CA ARG A 268 -23.60 -10.74 -6.96
C ARG A 268 -22.18 -10.21 -7.24
N TRP A 269 -21.26 -11.09 -7.60
CA TRP A 269 -19.89 -10.70 -7.93
C TRP A 269 -19.87 -9.70 -9.09
N ASN A 270 -19.09 -8.63 -8.96
CA ASN A 270 -18.96 -7.59 -9.99
C ASN A 270 -17.58 -6.92 -9.96
N ASN A 271 -17.32 -6.06 -10.93
CA ASN A 271 -16.04 -5.40 -11.15
C ASN A 271 -15.70 -4.30 -10.11
N GLU A 272 -16.60 -3.96 -9.21
CA GLU A 272 -16.32 -3.01 -8.12
C GLU A 272 -15.57 -3.67 -6.95
N ILE A 273 -15.41 -5.01 -6.98
CA ILE A 273 -14.70 -5.74 -5.92
C ILE A 273 -13.29 -6.05 -6.37
N ALA A 274 -12.29 -5.47 -5.71
CA ALA A 274 -10.88 -5.81 -5.86
C ALA A 274 -10.40 -6.72 -4.72
N MET A 275 -9.35 -7.53 -4.99
CA MET A 275 -8.72 -8.39 -3.99
C MET A 275 -7.21 -8.29 -4.05
N TYR A 276 -6.56 -8.33 -2.88
CA TYR A 276 -5.11 -8.48 -2.80
C TYR A 276 -4.69 -9.26 -1.55
N PHE A 277 -3.46 -9.78 -1.60
CA PHE A 277 -2.86 -10.53 -0.50
C PHE A 277 -1.82 -9.69 0.23
N TYR A 278 -1.81 -9.79 1.55
CA TYR A 278 -0.80 -9.16 2.38
C TYR A 278 -0.31 -10.17 3.43
N PRO A 279 0.96 -10.52 3.46
CA PRO A 279 1.47 -11.45 4.45
C PRO A 279 1.37 -10.84 5.84
N LEU A 280 1.01 -11.63 6.82
CA LEU A 280 1.13 -11.22 8.20
C LEU A 280 2.61 -11.04 8.54
N GLU A 281 2.92 -9.90 9.12
CA GLU A 281 4.26 -9.54 9.55
C GLU A 281 4.31 -9.49 11.09
N PRO A 282 5.49 -9.71 11.69
CA PRO A 282 5.70 -9.52 13.12
C PRO A 282 5.64 -8.03 13.48
N ASN A 283 4.45 -7.43 13.38
CA ASN A 283 4.21 -6.01 13.66
C ASN A 283 3.81 -5.73 15.11
N CYS A 284 3.62 -6.79 15.91
CA CYS A 284 3.22 -6.65 17.31
C CYS A 284 4.42 -6.56 18.25
N PRO A 285 4.25 -5.87 19.40
CA PRO A 285 5.22 -5.92 20.50
C PRO A 285 5.47 -7.35 20.96
N ASP A 286 6.54 -7.56 21.69
CA ASP A 286 7.20 -8.82 22.09
C ASP A 286 6.30 -10.00 22.55
N SER A 287 5.03 -9.76 22.82
CA SER A 287 4.10 -10.80 23.32
C SER A 287 3.58 -11.78 22.27
N TYR A 288 3.72 -11.50 20.97
CA TYR A 288 3.16 -12.36 19.89
C TYR A 288 4.21 -12.98 18.96
N SER A 289 5.48 -12.60 19.06
CA SER A 289 6.53 -13.00 18.12
C SER A 289 6.81 -14.52 18.08
N ASN A 290 6.56 -15.24 19.14
CA ASN A 290 6.94 -16.66 19.26
C ASN A 290 5.86 -17.68 18.83
N CYS A 291 4.65 -17.22 18.51
CA CYS A 291 3.52 -18.11 18.21
C CYS A 291 2.88 -17.87 16.83
N MET A 292 3.35 -16.89 16.07
CA MET A 292 2.73 -16.51 14.81
C MET A 292 3.32 -17.29 13.64
N PRO A 293 2.50 -17.84 12.75
CA PRO A 293 2.93 -18.63 11.60
C PRO A 293 3.40 -17.72 10.45
N PHE A 294 4.44 -16.90 10.70
CA PHE A 294 5.03 -16.06 9.68
C PHE A 294 5.77 -16.88 8.63
N PHE A 295 5.86 -16.32 7.43
CA PHE A 295 6.67 -16.88 6.35
C PHE A 295 8.13 -16.49 6.52
N ASP A 296 9.03 -17.41 6.16
CA ASP A 296 10.38 -17.04 5.76
C ASP A 296 10.39 -16.52 4.30
N GLU A 297 11.55 -16.08 3.82
CA GLU A 297 11.69 -15.51 2.49
C GLU A 297 11.27 -16.45 1.37
N SER A 298 11.71 -17.69 1.40
CA SER A 298 11.45 -18.67 0.34
C SER A 298 10.00 -19.14 0.35
N GLU A 299 9.43 -19.33 1.52
CA GLU A 299 8.03 -19.66 1.70
C GLU A 299 7.11 -18.56 1.17
N TYR A 300 7.45 -17.30 1.45
CA TYR A 300 6.67 -16.15 0.99
C TYR A 300 6.54 -16.11 -0.54
N GLU A 301 7.65 -16.28 -1.26
CA GLU A 301 7.64 -16.31 -2.73
C GLU A 301 6.73 -17.43 -3.26
N ALA A 302 6.91 -18.63 -2.75
CA ALA A 302 6.13 -19.79 -3.17
C ALA A 302 4.62 -19.60 -2.96
N ILE A 303 4.23 -19.12 -1.78
CA ILE A 303 2.83 -18.92 -1.41
C ILE A 303 2.18 -17.78 -2.21
N MET A 304 2.88 -16.67 -2.42
CA MET A 304 2.33 -15.58 -3.22
C MET A 304 2.13 -16.01 -4.67
N ASN A 305 3.08 -16.74 -5.26
CA ASN A 305 2.92 -17.34 -6.59
C ASN A 305 1.70 -18.24 -6.65
N GLU A 306 1.55 -19.14 -5.68
CA GLU A 306 0.42 -20.06 -5.60
C GLU A 306 -0.94 -19.33 -5.54
N LEU A 307 -1.05 -18.27 -4.74
CA LEU A 307 -2.28 -17.50 -4.58
C LEU A 307 -2.61 -16.68 -5.84
N TYR A 308 -1.62 -16.06 -6.49
CA TYR A 308 -1.84 -15.33 -7.74
C TYR A 308 -2.17 -16.26 -8.91
N GLU A 309 -1.51 -17.42 -9.03
CA GLU A 309 -1.91 -18.46 -9.99
C GLU A 309 -3.33 -18.96 -9.75
N PHE A 310 -3.72 -19.07 -8.48
CA PHE A 310 -5.07 -19.47 -8.14
C PHE A 310 -6.10 -18.43 -8.58
N LEU A 311 -5.88 -17.13 -8.36
CA LEU A 311 -6.74 -16.07 -8.87
C LEU A 311 -6.87 -16.09 -10.39
N TYR A 312 -5.77 -16.35 -11.09
CA TYR A 312 -5.80 -16.51 -12.52
C TYR A 312 -6.66 -17.70 -12.96
N LYS A 313 -6.49 -18.87 -12.33
CA LYS A 313 -7.32 -20.06 -12.61
C LYS A 313 -8.81 -19.82 -12.34
N CYS A 314 -9.15 -18.92 -11.43
CA CYS A 314 -10.51 -18.46 -11.17
C CYS A 314 -11.00 -17.40 -12.17
N LYS A 315 -10.22 -17.07 -13.20
CA LYS A 315 -10.52 -16.02 -14.20
C LYS A 315 -10.74 -14.62 -13.62
N TYR A 316 -10.19 -14.37 -12.43
CA TYR A 316 -10.31 -13.06 -11.79
C TYR A 316 -9.67 -11.94 -12.61
N TYR A 317 -8.60 -12.25 -13.35
CA TYR A 317 -7.85 -11.28 -14.16
C TYR A 317 -8.39 -11.06 -15.57
N ASP A 318 -9.27 -11.92 -16.09
CA ASP A 318 -9.84 -11.78 -17.45
C ASP A 318 -10.64 -10.49 -17.64
N SER A 319 -11.12 -9.89 -16.56
CA SER A 319 -11.90 -8.64 -16.59
C SER A 319 -11.10 -7.40 -16.17
N ARG A 320 -9.82 -7.54 -15.81
CA ARG A 320 -9.00 -6.45 -15.28
C ARG A 320 -7.57 -6.59 -15.75
N GLU A 321 -7.05 -5.53 -16.33
CA GLU A 321 -5.62 -5.27 -16.47
C GLU A 321 -4.93 -5.08 -15.09
N TYR A 322 -5.17 -6.01 -14.18
CA TYR A 322 -4.33 -6.18 -12.98
C TYR A 322 -3.09 -6.98 -13.37
N ALA A 323 -2.61 -6.69 -14.52
CA ALA A 323 -1.23 -6.85 -14.80
C ALA A 323 -0.53 -6.11 -13.68
N LEU A 324 0.24 -6.81 -12.98
CA LEU A 324 1.14 -6.41 -11.94
C LEU A 324 1.81 -5.12 -12.35
N ASP A 325 1.16 -4.07 -11.95
CA ASP A 325 1.58 -2.71 -12.16
C ASP A 325 2.85 -2.50 -11.31
N PHE A 326 4.00 -2.88 -11.88
CA PHE A 326 5.31 -2.57 -11.34
C PHE A 326 5.70 -1.14 -11.71
N HIS A 327 4.77 -0.25 -11.58
CA HIS A 327 5.12 1.14 -11.69
C HIS A 327 5.99 1.51 -10.49
N LYS A 328 7.08 2.18 -10.79
CA LYS A 328 7.86 2.93 -9.83
C LYS A 328 6.89 3.67 -8.92
N LEU A 329 6.97 3.42 -7.62
CA LEU A 329 6.20 4.18 -6.67
C LEU A 329 6.56 5.65 -6.84
N SER A 330 5.57 6.48 -7.12
CA SER A 330 5.76 7.94 -7.24
C SER A 330 6.22 8.55 -5.92
N LEU A 331 5.98 7.87 -4.80
CA LEU A 331 6.38 8.28 -3.46
C LEU A 331 6.82 7.05 -2.65
N PRO A 332 7.85 7.20 -1.78
CA PRO A 332 8.07 6.24 -0.71
C PRO A 332 6.86 6.19 0.22
N CYS A 333 6.91 5.32 1.24
CA CYS A 333 5.87 5.28 2.26
C CYS A 333 5.47 6.70 2.72
N TYR A 334 4.16 6.97 2.85
CA TYR A 334 3.65 8.28 3.27
C TYR A 334 4.24 8.76 4.61
N GLY A 335 4.67 7.85 5.49
CA GLY A 335 5.41 8.20 6.72
C GLY A 335 6.74 8.91 6.48
N ALA A 336 7.26 8.91 5.25
CA ALA A 336 8.44 9.69 4.85
C ALA A 336 8.09 11.11 4.34
N THR A 337 6.80 11.47 4.26
CA THR A 337 6.36 12.77 3.72
C THR A 337 5.95 13.72 4.82
N MET A 338 6.24 14.99 4.67
CA MET A 338 5.73 16.06 5.56
C MET A 338 4.22 16.30 5.37
N GLY A 339 3.64 15.78 4.31
CA GLY A 339 2.26 16.04 3.91
C GLY A 339 1.23 15.07 4.49
N VAL A 340 1.64 13.99 5.17
CA VAL A 340 0.68 13.00 5.71
C VAL A 340 0.91 12.75 7.18
N LEU A 341 -0.15 12.84 7.98
CA LEU A 341 -0.14 12.62 9.43
C LEU A 341 -1.25 11.65 9.84
N ALA A 342 -0.99 10.84 10.87
CA ALA A 342 -2.03 10.08 11.53
C ALA A 342 -2.50 10.81 12.80
N VAL A 343 -3.81 10.77 13.08
CA VAL A 343 -4.44 11.48 14.19
C VAL A 343 -5.23 10.48 15.02
N ASP A 344 -4.97 10.42 16.33
CA ASP A 344 -5.74 9.59 17.24
C ASP A 344 -6.96 10.32 17.84
N TYR A 345 -7.76 9.62 18.63
CA TYR A 345 -8.97 10.16 19.26
C TYR A 345 -8.71 11.27 20.29
N GLU A 346 -7.47 11.43 20.79
CA GLU A 346 -7.06 12.54 21.66
C GLU A 346 -6.53 13.75 20.87
N GLY A 347 -6.36 13.60 19.54
CA GLY A 347 -5.80 14.64 18.68
C GLY A 347 -4.29 14.62 18.59
N ASN A 348 -3.61 13.60 19.11
CA ASN A 348 -2.17 13.46 18.94
C ASN A 348 -1.83 13.13 17.49
N LEU A 349 -0.72 13.69 17.02
CA LEU A 349 -0.23 13.59 15.65
C LEU A 349 0.96 12.64 15.56
N TYR A 350 0.93 11.76 14.57
CA TYR A 350 1.95 10.73 14.33
C TYR A 350 2.35 10.71 12.86
N GLN A 351 3.59 10.30 12.57
CA GLN A 351 4.06 10.10 11.19
C GLN A 351 3.50 8.82 10.54
N CYS A 352 3.03 7.86 11.32
CA CYS A 352 2.57 6.58 10.82
C CYS A 352 1.38 6.07 11.62
N GLN A 353 0.38 5.51 10.94
CA GLN A 353 -0.79 4.90 11.58
C GLN A 353 -0.43 3.74 12.53
N HIS A 354 0.68 3.05 12.29
CA HIS A 354 1.16 1.99 13.19
C HIS A 354 1.65 2.51 14.56
N LEU A 355 1.77 3.82 14.71
CA LEU A 355 2.19 4.49 15.94
C LEU A 355 1.02 5.11 16.73
N LEU A 356 -0.20 5.05 16.19
CA LEU A 356 -1.40 5.62 16.83
C LEU A 356 -1.51 5.17 18.30
N CYS A 357 -1.84 6.12 19.15
CA CYS A 357 -2.00 5.97 20.61
C CYS A 357 -0.74 5.53 21.38
N ARG A 358 0.42 5.46 20.73
CA ARG A 358 1.72 5.28 21.39
C ARG A 358 2.35 6.64 21.64
N LYS A 359 1.98 7.29 22.76
CA LYS A 359 2.30 8.69 23.07
C LYS A 359 3.78 9.04 22.96
N GLN A 360 4.68 8.08 23.21
CA GLN A 360 6.13 8.27 23.06
C GLN A 360 6.59 8.54 21.61
N TYR A 361 5.75 8.24 20.63
CA TYR A 361 6.01 8.49 19.21
C TYR A 361 5.15 9.63 18.63
N ALA A 362 4.37 10.32 19.48
CA ALA A 362 3.62 11.50 19.04
C ALA A 362 4.59 12.63 18.69
N ILE A 363 4.39 13.24 17.55
CA ILE A 363 5.23 14.36 17.05
C ILE A 363 4.59 15.71 17.29
N GLY A 364 3.37 15.75 17.79
CA GLY A 364 2.60 16.96 18.07
C GLY A 364 1.16 16.62 18.43
N ASN A 365 0.32 17.65 18.46
CA ASN A 365 -1.10 17.53 18.75
C ASN A 365 -1.88 18.58 17.93
N VAL A 366 -3.16 18.31 17.60
CA VAL A 366 -3.99 19.22 16.79
C VAL A 366 -4.21 20.59 17.46
N PHE A 367 -4.12 20.68 18.79
CA PHE A 367 -4.27 21.93 19.54
C PHE A 367 -3.02 22.82 19.46
N GLU A 368 -1.83 22.23 19.41
CA GLU A 368 -0.56 22.92 19.48
C GLU A 368 0.21 22.90 18.15
N GLY A 369 -0.12 21.93 17.27
CA GLY A 369 0.56 21.68 16.03
C GLY A 369 1.77 20.77 16.20
N VAL A 370 2.63 20.74 15.17
CA VAL A 370 3.85 19.92 15.13
C VAL A 370 5.06 20.82 15.32
N PRO A 371 5.80 20.73 16.44
CA PRO A 371 7.04 21.49 16.63
C PRO A 371 8.13 20.95 15.68
N VAL A 372 8.90 21.86 15.09
CA VAL A 372 10.05 21.47 14.25
C VAL A 372 11.23 21.12 15.15
N THR A 373 11.54 19.84 15.24
CA THR A 373 12.68 19.31 16.01
C THR A 373 13.70 18.63 15.11
N ARG A 374 14.90 18.36 15.62
CA ARG A 374 15.90 17.58 14.84
C ARG A 374 15.44 16.14 14.62
N GLU A 375 14.73 15.56 15.57
CA GLU A 375 14.14 14.22 15.45
C GLU A 375 13.08 14.20 14.37
N LEU A 376 12.22 15.22 14.27
CA LEU A 376 11.23 15.34 13.20
C LEU A 376 11.91 15.40 11.82
N LEU A 377 12.98 16.17 11.69
CA LEU A 377 13.72 16.30 10.42
C LEU A 377 14.32 14.97 9.95
N GLN A 378 14.66 14.06 10.86
CA GLN A 378 15.16 12.74 10.49
C GLN A 378 14.12 11.86 9.79
N TRP A 379 12.82 12.15 9.94
CA TRP A 379 11.79 11.45 9.18
C TRP A 379 11.81 11.82 7.69
N TYR A 380 12.38 12.97 7.37
CA TYR A 380 12.33 13.58 6.04
C TYR A 380 13.69 13.69 5.35
N ASP A 381 14.74 13.12 5.92
CA ASP A 381 16.10 13.22 5.36
C ASP A 381 16.25 12.49 4.01
N GLY A 382 15.27 11.66 3.68
CA GLY A 382 15.21 10.95 2.41
C GLY A 382 16.26 9.86 2.25
N LYS A 383 17.07 9.59 3.28
CA LYS A 383 18.10 8.55 3.21
C LYS A 383 17.50 7.16 3.22
N VAL A 384 18.05 6.30 2.39
CA VAL A 384 17.80 4.86 2.44
C VAL A 384 18.87 4.20 3.32
N SER A 385 18.57 3.00 3.81
CA SER A 385 19.57 2.21 4.52
C SER A 385 20.74 1.88 3.58
N PRO A 386 22.01 1.88 4.05
CA PRO A 386 23.16 1.50 3.21
C PRO A 386 22.98 0.17 2.47
N GLN A 387 22.35 -0.81 3.10
CA GLN A 387 22.02 -2.10 2.47
C GLN A 387 21.05 -1.99 1.28
N CYS A 388 20.40 -0.85 1.08
CA CYS A 388 19.53 -0.60 -0.05
C CYS A 388 20.24 0.02 -1.24
N GLU A 389 21.44 0.56 -1.06
CA GLU A 389 22.18 1.26 -2.12
C GLU A 389 22.49 0.34 -3.31
N ASP A 390 22.77 -0.94 -3.06
CA ASP A 390 23.01 -1.93 -4.10
C ASP A 390 21.77 -2.78 -4.47
N CYS A 391 20.61 -2.42 -3.95
CA CYS A 391 19.40 -3.21 -4.14
C CYS A 391 18.75 -2.94 -5.52
N GLU A 392 18.59 -3.99 -6.32
CA GLU A 392 17.98 -3.93 -7.65
C GLU A 392 16.52 -3.45 -7.66
N VAL A 393 15.77 -3.70 -6.56
CA VAL A 393 14.36 -3.32 -6.43
C VAL A 393 14.17 -1.96 -5.75
N LEU A 394 15.25 -1.21 -5.52
CA LEU A 394 15.18 0.10 -4.87
C LEU A 394 14.22 1.08 -5.56
N PRO A 395 14.12 1.15 -6.90
CA PRO A 395 13.16 2.03 -7.58
C PRO A 395 11.71 1.74 -7.22
N LEU A 396 11.36 0.47 -7.00
CA LEU A 396 10.00 0.05 -6.63
C LEU A 396 9.74 0.19 -5.14
N CYS A 397 10.73 -0.15 -4.30
CA CYS A 397 10.61 -0.20 -2.85
C CYS A 397 10.83 1.17 -2.18
N GLN A 398 11.62 2.04 -2.81
CA GLN A 398 11.99 3.37 -2.30
C GLN A 398 12.63 3.35 -0.89
N GLY A 399 13.30 2.24 -0.53
CA GLY A 399 13.95 2.06 0.77
C GLY A 399 13.04 1.51 1.89
N GLY A 400 11.80 1.13 1.57
CA GLY A 400 10.92 0.39 2.47
C GLY A 400 10.28 1.23 3.58
N CYS A 401 10.04 0.60 4.73
CA CYS A 401 9.36 1.22 5.86
C CYS A 401 10.27 2.16 6.65
N VAL A 402 9.94 3.43 6.69
CA VAL A 402 10.69 4.45 7.44
C VAL A 402 10.43 4.40 8.96
N THR A 403 9.35 3.75 9.38
CA THR A 403 8.94 3.67 10.78
C THR A 403 9.66 2.55 11.54
N LYS A 404 9.77 1.36 10.95
CA LYS A 404 10.33 0.18 11.62
C LYS A 404 11.73 0.40 12.21
N PRO A 405 12.70 0.95 11.49
CA PRO A 405 14.02 1.21 12.06
C PRO A 405 13.99 2.19 13.24
N ARG A 406 13.07 3.16 13.22
CA ARG A 406 12.95 4.19 14.27
C ARG A 406 12.33 3.67 15.57
N ILE A 407 11.64 2.55 15.52
CA ILE A 407 11.09 1.86 16.69
C ILE A 407 11.91 0.62 17.08
N GLY A 408 13.15 0.52 16.60
CA GLY A 408 14.07 -0.57 16.95
C GLY A 408 13.71 -1.92 16.32
N ARG A 409 13.03 -1.92 15.16
CA ARG A 409 12.65 -3.15 14.44
C ARG A 409 13.38 -3.24 13.11
N ASP A 410 13.76 -4.45 12.74
CA ASP A 410 14.32 -4.71 11.41
C ASP A 410 13.30 -4.41 10.30
N ALA A 411 13.80 -3.93 9.16
CA ALA A 411 12.98 -3.62 8.00
C ALA A 411 12.53 -4.91 7.28
N TYR A 412 11.68 -5.71 7.92
CA TYR A 412 11.15 -6.97 7.36
C TYR A 412 10.43 -6.79 5.99
N VAL A 413 9.99 -5.56 5.71
CA VAL A 413 9.32 -5.22 4.42
C VAL A 413 10.24 -5.39 3.20
N CYS A 414 11.55 -5.40 3.39
CA CYS A 414 12.53 -5.56 2.31
C CYS A 414 12.25 -6.80 1.45
N HIS A 415 11.90 -7.89 2.09
CA HIS A 415 11.68 -9.16 1.41
C HIS A 415 10.44 -9.15 0.51
N MET A 416 9.38 -8.49 0.94
CA MET A 416 8.10 -8.48 0.20
C MET A 416 8.21 -7.96 -1.23
N MET A 417 8.96 -6.87 -1.46
CA MET A 417 9.08 -6.30 -2.81
C MET A 417 9.97 -7.15 -3.71
N LYS A 418 11.05 -7.73 -3.18
CA LYS A 418 11.92 -8.64 -3.95
C LYS A 418 11.16 -9.88 -4.43
N TYR A 419 10.37 -10.49 -3.54
CA TYR A 419 9.62 -11.71 -3.86
C TYR A 419 8.39 -11.43 -4.70
N ARG A 420 7.69 -10.34 -4.44
CA ARG A 420 6.58 -9.90 -5.30
C ARG A 420 7.05 -9.73 -6.74
N LEU A 421 8.22 -9.14 -6.95
CA LEU A 421 8.78 -8.96 -8.28
C LEU A 421 9.08 -10.29 -8.98
N LYS A 422 9.65 -11.27 -8.26
CA LYS A 422 9.91 -12.62 -8.81
C LYS A 422 8.61 -13.35 -9.10
N ALA A 423 7.66 -13.34 -8.15
CA ALA A 423 6.36 -13.97 -8.28
C ALA A 423 5.63 -13.52 -9.55
N VAL A 424 5.70 -12.26 -9.81
CA VAL A 424 5.04 -11.60 -10.92
C VAL A 424 5.71 -11.86 -12.24
N SER A 425 7.01 -11.74 -12.31
CA SER A 425 7.76 -12.12 -13.52
C SER A 425 7.40 -13.55 -13.95
N TYR A 426 7.17 -14.45 -12.98
CA TYR A 426 6.77 -15.84 -13.25
C TYR A 426 5.33 -15.96 -13.76
N THR A 427 4.36 -15.28 -13.16
CA THR A 427 2.95 -15.42 -13.52
C THR A 427 2.59 -14.74 -14.84
N HIS A 428 3.09 -13.54 -15.10
CA HIS A 428 2.86 -12.85 -16.38
C HIS A 428 3.52 -13.52 -17.58
N LEU A 429 4.67 -14.12 -17.34
CA LEU A 429 5.52 -14.66 -18.40
C LEU A 429 5.23 -16.12 -18.72
N THR A 430 4.44 -16.79 -17.88
CA THR A 430 4.13 -18.21 -18.02
C THR A 430 2.69 -18.49 -18.43
N LEU A 431 1.85 -17.45 -18.54
CA LEU A 431 0.46 -17.61 -18.93
C LEU A 431 0.32 -17.59 -20.46
N PRO A 432 -0.49 -18.46 -21.05
CA PRO A 432 -0.71 -18.42 -22.49
C PRO A 432 -1.36 -17.07 -22.83
N THR A 433 -0.74 -16.34 -23.74
CA THR A 433 -1.40 -15.30 -24.52
C THR A 433 -2.59 -15.94 -25.23
N ILE A 434 -3.80 -15.63 -24.80
CA ILE A 434 -5.01 -15.95 -25.55
C ILE A 434 -5.18 -14.93 -26.68
#